data_05759fe5fbc485a9b2fd18096b7d2cf1
#
_entry.id   05759fe5fbc485a9b2fd18096b7d2cf1
#
_cell.length_a   1.000
_cell.length_b   1.000
_cell.length_c   1.000
_cell.angle_alpha   90.00
_cell.angle_beta   90.00
_cell.angle_gamma   90.00
#
_symmetry.space_group_name_H-M   'P 1'
#
loop_
_entity.id
_entity.type
_entity.pdbx_description
1 polymer ?
#
loop_
_entity_poly.entity_id
_entity_poly.type
_entity_poly.pdbx_seq_one_letter_code
_entity_poly.pdbx_strand_id
1 'polypeptide(L)'
;MKRILILIAAVAYLSGCGKIIDWVPVTFQIRVQDALGNDLLDPANDNRWLAGTTIRFRGIVVDLDETGITSPITRDMSVTYEGFRLEKGEDYYFLAFGQFEGATDYDEESFVIYWPDKTYNVITYDRRINTRKGGAKEVWKLDGVKCTSPIIIVR
;
A
#
# COMPACT_ATOMS: atom_id res chain seq x y z
N MET A 1 12.90 -38.41 -39.83
CA MET A 1 13.39 -37.06 -39.43
C MET A 1 12.28 -36.01 -39.29
N LYS A 2 11.38 -35.81 -40.26
CA LYS A 2 10.28 -34.82 -40.14
C LYS A 2 9.36 -35.00 -38.90
N ARG A 3 9.05 -36.25 -38.51
CA ARG A 3 8.18 -36.51 -37.34
C ARG A 3 8.82 -36.17 -35.99
N ILE A 4 10.15 -36.30 -35.86
CA ILE A 4 10.91 -35.95 -34.67
C ILE A 4 10.99 -34.44 -34.49
N LEU A 5 11.14 -33.68 -35.58
CA LEU A 5 11.14 -32.21 -35.57
C LEU A 5 9.80 -31.63 -35.11
N ILE A 6 8.67 -32.24 -35.50
CA ILE A 6 7.33 -31.83 -35.07
C ILE A 6 7.14 -32.07 -33.56
N LEU A 7 7.67 -33.20 -33.05
CA LEU A 7 7.58 -33.50 -31.62
C LEU A 7 8.40 -32.54 -30.76
N ILE A 8 9.59 -32.16 -31.19
CA ILE A 8 10.44 -31.18 -30.50
C ILE A 8 9.78 -29.78 -30.51
N ALA A 9 9.17 -29.38 -31.63
CA ALA A 9 8.44 -28.10 -31.71
C ALA A 9 7.22 -28.10 -30.79
N ALA A 10 6.46 -29.18 -30.69
CA ALA A 10 5.30 -29.30 -29.79
C ALA A 10 5.71 -29.25 -28.32
N VAL A 11 6.83 -29.85 -27.92
CA VAL A 11 7.35 -29.79 -26.56
C VAL A 11 7.82 -28.36 -26.20
N ALA A 12 8.44 -27.65 -27.14
CA ALA A 12 8.86 -26.25 -26.94
C ALA A 12 7.68 -25.28 -26.78
N TYR A 13 6.54 -25.58 -27.43
CA TYR A 13 5.31 -24.81 -27.24
C TYR A 13 4.62 -25.04 -25.89
N LEU A 14 4.78 -26.24 -25.31
CA LEU A 14 4.18 -26.59 -24.02
C LEU A 14 5.01 -26.13 -22.80
N SER A 15 6.26 -25.78 -23.00
CA SER A 15 7.14 -25.27 -21.94
C SER A 15 6.99 -23.76 -21.66
N GLY A 16 6.06 -23.08 -22.32
CA GLY A 16 5.66 -21.71 -22.00
C GLY A 16 4.81 -21.65 -20.74
N CYS A 17 5.30 -22.20 -19.62
CA CYS A 17 4.71 -21.94 -18.31
C CYS A 17 4.92 -20.45 -18.00
N GLY A 18 3.94 -19.63 -18.33
CA GLY A 18 3.91 -18.25 -17.90
C GLY A 18 4.05 -18.23 -16.38
N LYS A 19 5.03 -17.48 -15.88
CA LYS A 19 5.20 -17.28 -14.44
C LYS A 19 3.90 -16.70 -13.90
N ILE A 20 3.19 -17.46 -13.06
CA ILE A 20 2.04 -16.93 -12.34
C ILE A 20 2.60 -15.90 -11.37
N ILE A 21 2.21 -14.65 -11.54
CA ILE A 21 2.58 -13.55 -10.66
C ILE A 21 1.35 -13.26 -9.82
N ASP A 22 1.47 -13.52 -8.52
CA ASP A 22 0.45 -13.17 -7.56
C ASP A 22 0.68 -11.70 -7.13
N TRP A 23 -0.20 -10.83 -7.58
CA TRP A 23 -0.13 -9.40 -7.29
C TRP A 23 -0.85 -9.10 -5.99
N VAL A 24 -0.09 -8.89 -4.92
CA VAL A 24 -0.62 -8.47 -3.64
C VAL A 24 -1.12 -7.01 -3.74
N PRO A 25 -2.28 -6.68 -3.13
CA PRO A 25 -2.73 -5.30 -3.00
C PRO A 25 -1.67 -4.40 -2.37
N VAL A 26 -1.61 -3.15 -2.82
CA VAL A 26 -0.66 -2.16 -2.27
C VAL A 26 -1.28 -1.49 -1.07
N THR A 27 -0.66 -1.64 0.09
CA THR A 27 -1.06 -0.98 1.33
C THR A 27 -0.04 0.10 1.68
N PHE A 28 -0.52 1.31 1.90
CA PHE A 28 0.28 2.43 2.38
C PHE A 28 0.40 2.35 3.89
N GLN A 29 1.63 2.45 4.38
CA GLN A 29 1.94 2.53 5.80
C GLN A 29 2.49 3.90 6.12
N ILE A 30 1.82 4.61 7.00
CA ILE A 30 2.15 5.99 7.37
C ILE A 30 2.40 6.05 8.86
N ARG A 31 3.61 6.43 9.24
CA ARG A 31 4.02 6.68 10.62
C ARG A 31 3.97 8.18 10.89
N VAL A 32 3.44 8.57 12.04
CA VAL A 32 3.44 9.97 12.50
C VAL A 32 4.23 10.08 13.79
N GLN A 33 5.21 10.96 13.81
CA GLN A 33 6.08 11.14 14.97
C GLN A 33 6.34 12.63 15.23
N ASP A 34 6.72 12.95 16.45
CA ASP A 34 7.21 14.28 16.78
C ASP A 34 8.67 14.47 16.34
N ALA A 35 9.23 15.67 16.56
CA ALA A 35 10.62 16.01 16.24
C ALA A 35 11.65 15.18 17.04
N LEU A 36 11.24 14.57 18.16
CA LEU A 36 12.07 13.71 18.99
C LEU A 36 11.96 12.23 18.61
N GLY A 37 11.04 11.90 17.66
CA GLY A 37 10.79 10.54 17.20
C GLY A 37 9.74 9.78 18.02
N ASN A 38 9.05 10.43 18.96
CA ASN A 38 7.98 9.80 19.70
C ASN A 38 6.79 9.50 18.78
N ASP A 39 6.18 8.34 18.97
CA ASP A 39 5.02 7.89 18.17
C ASP A 39 3.76 8.67 18.55
N LEU A 40 3.25 9.48 17.63
CA LEU A 40 2.02 10.26 17.82
C LEU A 40 0.75 9.46 17.47
N LEU A 41 0.89 8.23 17.00
CA LEU A 41 -0.23 7.32 16.73
C LEU A 41 -0.47 6.34 17.89
N ASP A 42 0.42 6.26 18.89
CA ASP A 42 0.25 5.39 20.03
C ASP A 42 -1.00 5.82 20.84
N PRO A 43 -2.00 4.94 21.00
CA PRO A 43 -3.19 5.23 21.80
C PRO A 43 -2.90 5.57 23.27
N ALA A 44 -1.74 5.16 23.79
CA ALA A 44 -1.30 5.52 25.13
C ALA A 44 -0.69 6.93 25.23
N ASN A 45 -0.45 7.58 24.10
CA ASN A 45 0.09 8.94 24.07
C ASN A 45 -1.05 9.98 24.16
N ASP A 46 -0.98 10.89 25.13
CA ASP A 46 -1.98 11.95 25.31
C ASP A 46 -2.02 12.94 24.12
N ASN A 47 -0.90 13.11 23.41
CA ASN A 47 -0.77 13.97 22.22
C ASN A 47 -1.04 13.22 20.90
N ARG A 48 -1.80 12.16 20.94
CA ARG A 48 -2.06 11.33 19.76
C ARG A 48 -2.82 12.06 18.65
N TRP A 49 -2.46 11.74 17.44
CA TRP A 49 -3.01 12.32 16.21
C TRP A 49 -4.00 11.36 15.53
N LEU A 50 -4.99 10.87 16.26
CA LEU A 50 -5.95 9.89 15.78
C LEU A 50 -7.34 10.50 15.53
N ALA A 51 -7.95 11.06 16.57
CA ALA A 51 -9.32 11.53 16.52
C ALA A 51 -9.51 12.63 15.47
N GLY A 52 -10.40 12.42 14.51
CA GLY A 52 -10.69 13.36 13.44
C GLY A 52 -9.71 13.30 12.24
N THR A 53 -8.77 12.36 12.23
CA THR A 53 -7.94 12.10 11.05
C THR A 53 -8.77 11.37 9.99
N THR A 54 -8.74 11.89 8.76
CA THR A 54 -9.49 11.32 7.64
C THR A 54 -8.62 11.25 6.39
N ILE A 55 -8.98 10.37 5.46
CA ILE A 55 -8.41 10.32 4.11
C ILE A 55 -9.46 10.71 3.08
N ARG A 56 -9.05 11.53 2.10
CA ARG A 56 -9.83 11.76 0.89
C ARG A 56 -9.14 11.09 -0.30
N PHE A 57 -9.85 10.14 -0.90
CA PHE A 57 -9.38 9.42 -2.07
C PHE A 57 -10.50 9.37 -3.13
N ARG A 58 -10.20 9.74 -4.37
CA ARG A 58 -11.16 9.77 -5.49
C ARG A 58 -12.49 10.46 -5.16
N GLY A 59 -12.43 11.53 -4.35
CA GLY A 59 -13.62 12.29 -3.94
C GLY A 59 -14.39 11.70 -2.75
N ILE A 60 -14.03 10.52 -2.27
CA ILE A 60 -14.62 9.88 -1.10
C ILE A 60 -13.77 10.23 0.13
N VAL A 61 -14.45 10.57 1.22
CA VAL A 61 -13.81 10.76 2.53
C VAL A 61 -14.00 9.48 3.34
N VAL A 62 -12.92 8.97 3.89
CA VAL A 62 -12.88 7.77 4.73
C VAL A 62 -12.36 8.17 6.10
N ASP A 63 -13.14 7.89 7.12
CA ASP A 63 -12.75 8.12 8.51
C ASP A 63 -11.76 7.05 8.98
N LEU A 64 -10.92 7.42 9.94
CA LEU A 64 -9.99 6.49 10.56
C LEU A 64 -10.74 5.50 11.44
N ASP A 65 -10.55 4.22 11.18
CA ASP A 65 -10.94 3.14 12.08
C ASP A 65 -9.84 2.89 13.12
N GLU A 66 -10.08 3.35 14.33
CA GLU A 66 -9.17 3.20 15.47
C GLU A 66 -9.29 1.82 16.13
N THR A 67 -10.29 1.02 15.78
CA THR A 67 -10.55 -0.27 16.46
C THR A 67 -9.57 -1.36 16.05
N GLY A 68 -8.83 -1.12 14.96
CA GLY A 68 -7.74 -1.94 14.49
C GLY A 68 -8.11 -3.42 14.38
N ILE A 69 -8.81 -3.81 13.32
CA ILE A 69 -9.06 -5.24 13.07
C ILE A 69 -7.74 -5.88 12.65
N THR A 70 -7.03 -6.43 13.61
CA THR A 70 -6.02 -7.45 13.34
C THR A 70 -6.74 -8.74 12.98
N SER A 71 -7.35 -8.80 11.80
CA SER A 71 -7.78 -10.08 11.26
C SER A 71 -6.55 -10.87 10.88
N PRO A 72 -6.31 -12.04 11.46
CA PRO A 72 -5.23 -12.89 11.01
C PRO A 72 -5.45 -13.17 9.52
N ILE A 73 -4.44 -12.87 8.71
CA ILE A 73 -4.45 -13.17 7.28
C ILE A 73 -4.52 -14.69 7.14
N THR A 74 -5.71 -15.22 6.98
CA THR A 74 -5.88 -16.61 6.57
C THR A 74 -5.79 -16.67 5.04
N ARG A 75 -5.08 -17.64 4.53
CA ARG A 75 -4.68 -17.82 3.12
C ARG A 75 -5.83 -17.88 2.12
N ASP A 76 -7.07 -17.99 2.58
CA ASP A 76 -8.28 -18.18 1.78
C ASP A 76 -9.20 -16.96 1.65
N MET A 77 -8.82 -15.83 2.24
CA MET A 77 -9.58 -14.59 2.06
C MET A 77 -8.78 -13.65 1.15
N SER A 78 -9.34 -13.29 0.01
CA SER A 78 -8.92 -12.11 -0.71
C SER A 78 -9.07 -10.94 0.25
N VAL A 79 -7.95 -10.49 0.81
CA VAL A 79 -7.97 -9.37 1.76
C VAL A 79 -8.28 -8.13 0.95
N THR A 80 -9.55 -7.77 0.89
CA THR A 80 -9.97 -6.47 0.41
C THR A 80 -9.58 -5.49 1.51
N TYR A 81 -8.43 -4.85 1.36
CA TYR A 81 -8.01 -3.77 2.27
C TYR A 81 -8.86 -2.53 1.98
N GLU A 82 -10.13 -2.62 2.30
CA GLU A 82 -11.02 -1.49 2.27
C GLU A 82 -10.85 -0.71 3.58
N GLY A 83 -10.59 0.59 3.44
CA GLY A 83 -10.62 1.52 4.55
C GLY A 83 -9.29 2.12 4.94
N PHE A 84 -9.37 2.93 5.96
CA PHE A 84 -8.27 3.65 6.59
C PHE A 84 -8.28 3.28 8.07
N ARG A 85 -7.21 2.66 8.55
CA ARG A 85 -7.19 2.08 9.90
C ARG A 85 -5.86 2.26 10.60
N LEU A 86 -5.90 2.21 11.93
CA LEU A 86 -4.74 2.13 12.78
C LEU A 86 -4.29 0.67 12.90
N GLU A 87 -3.00 0.42 12.67
CA GLU A 87 -2.38 -0.89 12.87
C GLU A 87 -1.19 -0.78 13.82
N LYS A 88 -0.97 -1.82 14.60
CA LYS A 88 0.18 -1.93 15.49
C LYS A 88 1.29 -2.72 14.80
N GLY A 89 2.45 -2.08 14.62
CA GLY A 89 3.70 -2.74 14.26
C GLY A 89 4.44 -3.31 15.49
N GLU A 90 5.67 -3.74 15.29
CA GLU A 90 6.51 -4.23 16.41
C GLU A 90 6.86 -3.10 17.39
N ASP A 91 7.36 -1.98 16.88
CA ASP A 91 7.89 -0.87 17.69
C ASP A 91 7.08 0.42 17.59
N TYR A 92 6.08 0.49 16.70
CA TYR A 92 5.30 1.71 16.45
C TYR A 92 3.94 1.39 15.87
N TYR A 93 3.02 2.35 15.99
CA TYR A 93 1.75 2.32 15.28
C TYR A 93 1.89 2.99 13.91
N PHE A 94 1.05 2.58 12.97
CA PHE A 94 0.96 3.19 11.65
C PHE A 94 -0.48 3.24 11.16
N LEU A 95 -0.75 4.24 10.34
CA LEU A 95 -1.99 4.33 9.59
C LEU A 95 -1.85 3.49 8.32
N ALA A 96 -2.75 2.54 8.14
CA ALA A 96 -2.81 1.70 6.94
C ALA A 96 -3.95 2.16 6.04
N PHE A 97 -3.65 2.32 4.75
CA PHE A 97 -4.63 2.61 3.72
C PHE A 97 -4.38 1.71 2.51
N GLY A 98 -5.37 0.91 2.12
CA GLY A 98 -5.21 -0.13 1.11
C GLY A 98 -6.35 -0.13 0.10
N GLN A 99 -6.33 0.80 -0.87
CA GLN A 99 -7.34 0.89 -1.94
C GLN A 99 -6.74 0.67 -3.34
N PHE A 100 -5.53 0.10 -3.41
CA PHE A 100 -4.80 -0.01 -4.66
C PHE A 100 -4.58 -1.47 -5.04
N GLU A 101 -5.07 -1.83 -6.22
CA GLU A 101 -4.87 -3.15 -6.78
C GLU A 101 -3.41 -3.38 -7.17
N GLY A 102 -2.86 -4.51 -6.76
CA GLY A 102 -1.48 -4.87 -7.07
C GLY A 102 -1.22 -5.10 -8.56
N ALA A 103 -2.25 -5.47 -9.34
CA ALA A 103 -2.14 -5.76 -10.77
C ALA A 103 -2.36 -4.55 -11.68
N THR A 104 -2.47 -3.34 -11.14
CA THR A 104 -2.81 -2.12 -11.89
C THR A 104 -1.63 -1.15 -11.95
N ASP A 105 -1.45 -0.50 -13.10
CA ASP A 105 -0.57 0.64 -13.26
C ASP A 105 -1.26 1.89 -12.69
N TYR A 106 -0.51 2.73 -11.99
CA TYR A 106 -0.97 4.02 -11.48
C TYR A 106 -0.07 5.13 -12.00
N ASP A 107 -0.68 6.26 -12.37
CA ASP A 107 -0.02 7.43 -12.90
C ASP A 107 -0.42 8.65 -12.08
N GLU A 108 0.48 9.08 -11.18
CA GLU A 108 0.25 10.18 -10.25
C GLU A 108 -1.07 10.09 -9.47
N GLU A 109 -1.52 8.88 -9.17
CA GLU A 109 -2.69 8.68 -8.31
C GLU A 109 -2.42 9.27 -6.93
N SER A 110 -3.38 9.98 -6.34
CA SER A 110 -3.13 10.69 -5.08
C SER A 110 -4.27 10.56 -4.10
N PHE A 111 -3.92 10.62 -2.82
CA PHE A 111 -4.86 10.79 -1.73
C PHE A 111 -4.36 11.84 -0.75
N VAL A 112 -5.29 12.42 0.00
CA VAL A 112 -5.02 13.50 0.96
C VAL A 112 -5.40 13.03 2.35
N ILE A 113 -4.47 13.16 3.29
CA ILE A 113 -4.72 12.95 4.71
C ILE A 113 -5.01 14.30 5.35
N TYR A 114 -6.15 14.42 6.01
CA TYR A 114 -6.51 15.58 6.82
C TYR A 114 -6.29 15.26 8.30
N TRP A 115 -5.59 16.15 8.97
CA TRP A 115 -5.23 16.01 10.37
C TRP A 115 -6.17 16.80 11.30
N PRO A 116 -6.21 16.46 12.61
CA PRO A 116 -7.06 17.14 13.59
C PRO A 116 -6.80 18.65 13.72
N ASP A 117 -5.57 19.09 13.44
CA ASP A 117 -5.15 20.49 13.47
C ASP A 117 -5.54 21.29 12.20
N LYS A 118 -6.33 20.67 11.30
CA LYS A 118 -6.75 21.22 10.01
C LYS A 118 -5.64 21.36 8.97
N THR A 119 -4.47 20.82 9.22
CA THR A 119 -3.44 20.68 8.20
C THR A 119 -3.70 19.42 7.36
N TYR A 120 -2.97 19.26 6.26
CA TYR A 120 -3.08 18.08 5.42
C TYR A 120 -1.73 17.71 4.81
N ASN A 121 -1.62 16.48 4.36
CA ASN A 121 -0.53 16.00 3.51
C ASN A 121 -1.09 15.32 2.27
N VAL A 122 -0.40 15.48 1.16
CA VAL A 122 -0.72 14.82 -0.11
C VAL A 122 0.26 13.69 -0.36
N ILE A 123 -0.25 12.48 -0.55
CA ILE A 123 0.57 11.35 -0.97
C ILE A 123 0.24 11.04 -2.42
N THR A 124 1.27 11.01 -3.25
CA THR A 124 1.17 10.67 -4.67
C THR A 124 1.91 9.35 -4.93
N TYR A 125 1.32 8.52 -5.74
CA TYR A 125 1.79 7.19 -6.05
C TYR A 125 1.83 6.92 -7.54
N ASP A 126 3.00 6.54 -8.02
CA ASP A 126 3.22 6.05 -9.37
C ASP A 126 3.60 4.57 -9.32
N ARG A 127 3.01 3.76 -10.17
CA ARG A 127 3.33 2.35 -10.33
C ARG A 127 3.35 1.95 -11.79
N ARG A 128 4.39 1.21 -12.18
CA ARG A 128 4.50 0.61 -13.51
C ARG A 128 4.85 -0.87 -13.37
N ILE A 129 3.99 -1.70 -13.87
CA ILE A 129 4.13 -3.15 -13.83
C ILE A 129 5.02 -3.63 -14.97
N ASN A 130 5.96 -4.51 -14.65
CA ASN A 130 6.78 -5.20 -15.63
C ASN A 130 6.47 -6.69 -15.60
N THR A 131 5.50 -7.11 -16.39
CA THR A 131 5.06 -8.50 -16.49
C THR A 131 6.17 -9.45 -16.94
N ARG A 132 7.11 -8.98 -17.78
CA ARG A 132 8.22 -9.80 -18.27
C ARG A 132 9.23 -10.15 -17.17
N LYS A 133 9.47 -9.22 -16.25
CA LYS A 133 10.39 -9.40 -15.11
C LYS A 133 9.69 -9.91 -13.85
N GLY A 134 8.36 -9.87 -13.83
CA GLY A 134 7.57 -10.29 -12.68
C GLY A 134 7.72 -9.35 -11.48
N GLY A 135 7.64 -8.04 -11.72
CA GLY A 135 7.73 -7.03 -10.66
C GLY A 135 7.09 -5.71 -11.05
N ALA A 136 7.06 -4.77 -10.13
CA ALA A 136 6.61 -3.40 -10.37
C ALA A 136 7.70 -2.40 -9.96
N LYS A 137 7.73 -1.26 -10.63
CA LYS A 137 8.50 -0.10 -10.20
C LYS A 137 7.52 0.87 -9.55
N GLU A 138 7.81 1.27 -8.33
CA GLU A 138 6.98 2.14 -7.53
C GLU A 138 7.73 3.43 -7.18
N VAL A 139 7.02 4.53 -7.14
CA VAL A 139 7.53 5.82 -6.70
C VAL A 139 6.47 6.48 -5.82
N TRP A 140 6.86 6.82 -4.61
CA TRP A 140 6.02 7.46 -3.61
C TRP A 140 6.51 8.88 -3.39
N LYS A 141 5.57 9.82 -3.24
CA LYS A 141 5.89 11.21 -2.95
C LYS A 141 4.99 11.67 -1.79
N LEU A 142 5.59 12.30 -0.79
CA LEU A 142 4.90 13.03 0.26
C LEU A 142 5.04 14.52 -0.04
N ASP A 143 3.95 15.24 -0.25
CA ASP A 143 3.92 16.66 -0.61
C ASP A 143 4.87 17.00 -1.78
N GLY A 144 4.92 16.12 -2.79
CA GLY A 144 5.76 16.24 -3.98
C GLY A 144 7.21 15.76 -3.80
N VAL A 145 7.66 15.44 -2.59
CA VAL A 145 9.01 14.95 -2.31
C VAL A 145 9.03 13.42 -2.28
N LYS A 146 9.97 12.79 -2.99
CA LYS A 146 10.10 11.33 -2.99
C LYS A 146 10.35 10.79 -1.58
N CYS A 147 9.64 9.74 -1.24
CA CYS A 147 9.77 9.02 0.03
C CYS A 147 9.77 7.50 -0.18
N THR A 148 9.91 6.75 0.89
CA THR A 148 9.86 5.28 0.93
C THR A 148 8.79 4.81 1.91
N SER A 149 8.32 3.57 1.79
CA SER A 149 7.46 2.95 2.80
C SER A 149 8.31 2.42 3.97
N PRO A 150 7.87 2.58 5.24
CA PRO A 150 6.75 3.42 5.66
C PRO A 150 7.00 4.91 5.42
N ILE A 151 5.94 5.65 5.08
CA ILE A 151 5.99 7.10 4.93
C ILE A 151 6.05 7.72 6.32
N ILE A 152 7.07 8.54 6.60
CA ILE A 152 7.23 9.19 7.91
C ILE A 152 6.79 10.64 7.82
N ILE A 153 5.85 11.02 8.67
CA ILE A 153 5.36 12.39 8.83
C ILE A 153 5.81 12.90 10.20
N VAL A 154 6.51 14.03 10.21
CA VAL A 154 6.96 14.68 11.45
C VAL A 154 6.03 15.85 11.78
N ARG A 155 5.57 15.93 13.03
CA ARG A 155 4.64 16.94 13.55
C ARG A 155 5.21 17.66 14.78
#